data_648b066b904deac5339021288c025ee4
#
_entry.id   648b066b904deac5339021288c025ee4
#
_cell.length_a   1.000
_cell.length_b   1.000
_cell.length_c   1.000
_cell.angle_alpha   90.00
_cell.angle_beta   90.00
_cell.angle_gamma   90.00
#
_symmetry.space_group_name_H-M   'P 1'
#
loop_
_entity.id
_entity.type
_entity.pdbx_description
1 polymer ?
#
loop_
_entity_poly.entity_id
_entity_poly.type
_entity_poly.pdbx_seq_one_letter_code
_entity_poly.pdbx_strand_id
1 'polypeptide(L)'
;PDQYQIKKTISQNTYLVDGVLKTWTGETADVYSTISSTDTYKPTLLGSIPQLGEEQANEALNSACNAFDRGKGLWPTMKVVDRIACMDKFVAQMKTKREEIVNLLMWEIGKTLPDSQKEFDRTIDYIYDTIEAYKQMDRDSAKFKKNSGVNAHIRRGPLGVVLCLGPYNYPLNETFCLLIPALIMGNTAIFKPAKFGVLLISPLMEAFQNSFPKGVVNIIFGRGRTLATPIMKSEKIDVLALIGHSSSANSLQTQHPKVNRLRLVLGLEAKNPGIVLSDADLDVAIEECIAGSLSFNG
;
A
#
# COMPACT_ATOMS: atom_id res chain seq x y z
N PRO A 1 -28.55 4.32 0.93
CA PRO A 1 -29.35 3.57 -0.07
C PRO A 1 -28.95 2.11 -0.06
N ASP A 2 -29.91 1.20 -0.22
CA ASP A 2 -29.73 -0.25 -0.11
C ASP A 2 -28.68 -0.83 -1.09
N GLN A 3 -28.48 -0.18 -2.21
CA GLN A 3 -27.48 -0.58 -3.21
C GLN A 3 -26.02 -0.50 -2.71
N TYR A 4 -25.74 0.32 -1.69
CA TYR A 4 -24.38 0.49 -1.14
C TYR A 4 -24.21 -0.24 0.20
N GLN A 5 -25.21 -0.97 0.67
CA GLN A 5 -25.09 -1.75 1.90
C GLN A 5 -24.14 -2.93 1.69
N ILE A 6 -23.33 -3.22 2.69
CA ILE A 6 -22.53 -4.43 2.74
C ILE A 6 -23.47 -5.58 3.07
N LYS A 7 -23.85 -6.33 2.04
CA LYS A 7 -24.86 -7.40 2.14
C LYS A 7 -24.37 -8.62 2.91
N LYS A 8 -23.06 -8.79 3.07
CA LYS A 8 -22.44 -9.94 3.74
C LYS A 8 -21.14 -9.51 4.41
N THR A 9 -20.96 -9.95 5.65
CA THR A 9 -19.69 -9.76 6.37
C THR A 9 -18.54 -10.46 5.64
N ILE A 10 -17.39 -9.82 5.56
CA ILE A 10 -16.20 -10.34 4.89
C ILE A 10 -15.36 -11.10 5.90
N SER A 11 -15.30 -12.42 5.79
CA SER A 11 -14.34 -13.22 6.55
C SER A 11 -13.03 -13.30 5.77
N GLN A 12 -12.13 -12.35 6.01
CA GLN A 12 -10.78 -12.43 5.47
C GLN A 12 -9.99 -13.41 6.33
N ASN A 13 -9.87 -14.64 5.86
CA ASN A 13 -9.17 -15.71 6.58
C ASN A 13 -7.95 -16.22 5.82
N THR A 14 -7.49 -15.47 4.81
CA THR A 14 -6.32 -15.82 4.02
C THR A 14 -5.27 -14.73 4.08
N TYR A 15 -4.02 -15.10 3.85
CA TYR A 15 -2.89 -14.20 3.64
C TYR A 15 -2.06 -14.71 2.46
N LEU A 16 -1.32 -13.82 1.80
CA LEU A 16 -0.55 -14.18 0.60
C LEU A 16 0.93 -14.27 0.92
N VAL A 17 1.49 -15.46 0.79
CA VAL A 17 2.93 -15.69 0.92
C VAL A 17 3.39 -16.70 -0.13
N ASP A 18 4.51 -16.43 -0.77
CA ASP A 18 5.12 -17.26 -1.82
C ASP A 18 4.18 -17.57 -3.00
N GLY A 19 3.35 -16.60 -3.37
CA GLY A 19 2.36 -16.76 -4.44
C GLY A 19 1.20 -17.69 -4.10
N VAL A 20 1.01 -18.03 -2.82
CA VAL A 20 -0.06 -18.90 -2.34
C VAL A 20 -0.94 -18.15 -1.35
N LEU A 21 -2.26 -18.20 -1.56
CA LEU A 21 -3.25 -17.78 -0.57
C LEU A 21 -3.36 -18.87 0.50
N LYS A 22 -2.77 -18.61 1.66
CA LYS A 22 -2.77 -19.52 2.79
C LYS A 22 -3.96 -19.24 3.71
N THR A 23 -4.65 -20.27 4.13
CA THR A 23 -5.76 -20.14 5.07
C THR A 23 -5.22 -20.01 6.50
N TRP A 24 -5.76 -19.03 7.23
CA TRP A 24 -5.51 -18.84 8.65
C TRP A 24 -6.64 -19.43 9.50
N THR A 25 -6.28 -20.21 10.50
CA THR A 25 -7.22 -20.87 11.43
C THR A 25 -7.05 -20.40 12.87
N GLY A 26 -6.14 -19.44 13.09
CA GLY A 26 -5.89 -18.88 14.42
C GLY A 26 -6.80 -17.70 14.77
N GLU A 27 -6.37 -16.88 15.72
CA GLU A 27 -7.09 -15.70 16.20
C GLU A 27 -7.39 -14.72 15.05
N THR A 28 -8.60 -14.16 15.05
CA THR A 28 -9.04 -13.09 14.14
C THR A 28 -9.43 -11.85 14.93
N ALA A 29 -9.42 -10.70 14.28
CA ALA A 29 -9.95 -9.46 14.83
C ALA A 29 -11.10 -8.95 13.98
N ASP A 30 -12.16 -8.53 14.64
CA ASP A 30 -13.30 -7.90 13.99
C ASP A 30 -12.96 -6.52 13.42
N VAL A 31 -13.55 -6.24 12.27
CA VAL A 31 -13.46 -4.93 11.60
C VAL A 31 -14.84 -4.31 11.59
N TYR A 32 -14.95 -3.15 12.20
CA TYR A 32 -16.19 -2.40 12.31
C TYR A 32 -16.16 -1.17 11.41
N SER A 33 -17.34 -0.79 10.94
CA SER A 33 -17.55 0.48 10.25
C SER A 33 -17.29 1.65 11.19
N THR A 34 -16.77 2.74 10.63
CA THR A 34 -16.77 4.04 11.30
C THR A 34 -18.15 4.68 11.34
N ILE A 35 -19.09 4.15 10.56
CA ILE A 35 -20.49 4.59 10.51
C ILE A 35 -21.31 3.74 11.48
N SER A 36 -21.95 4.39 12.45
CA SER A 36 -22.88 3.72 13.38
C SER A 36 -24.28 3.61 12.79
N SER A 37 -24.98 2.53 13.13
CA SER A 37 -26.42 2.41 12.82
C SER A 37 -27.22 3.49 13.54
N THR A 38 -28.17 4.11 12.83
CA THR A 38 -29.09 5.11 13.39
C THR A 38 -29.98 4.55 14.49
N ASP A 39 -30.31 3.24 14.42
CA ASP A 39 -31.25 2.62 15.35
C ASP A 39 -30.58 2.15 16.64
N THR A 40 -29.33 1.74 16.58
CA THR A 40 -28.62 1.15 17.72
C THR A 40 -27.46 1.99 18.23
N TYR A 41 -27.01 2.99 17.47
CA TYR A 41 -25.80 3.78 17.71
C TYR A 41 -24.54 2.92 17.87
N LYS A 42 -24.58 1.68 17.39
CA LYS A 42 -23.44 0.75 17.41
C LYS A 42 -22.74 0.68 16.06
N PRO A 43 -21.42 0.54 16.06
CA PRO A 43 -20.69 0.31 14.81
C PRO A 43 -21.16 -0.99 14.12
N THR A 44 -21.34 -0.92 12.81
CA THR A 44 -21.71 -2.08 12.01
C THR A 44 -20.51 -3.00 11.82
N LEU A 45 -20.65 -4.29 12.10
CA LEU A 45 -19.62 -5.30 11.81
C LEU A 45 -19.50 -5.49 10.30
N LEU A 46 -18.31 -5.24 9.75
CA LEU A 46 -18.01 -5.40 8.32
C LEU A 46 -17.38 -6.75 8.02
N GLY A 47 -16.63 -7.29 8.95
CA GLY A 47 -15.93 -8.55 8.76
C GLY A 47 -14.87 -8.81 9.81
N SER A 48 -13.93 -9.69 9.47
CA SER A 48 -12.80 -10.04 10.33
C SER A 48 -11.53 -10.27 9.51
N ILE A 49 -10.38 -10.12 10.16
CA ILE A 49 -9.05 -10.32 9.57
C ILE A 49 -8.18 -11.23 10.43
N PRO A 50 -7.21 -11.96 9.85
CA PRO A 50 -6.23 -12.74 10.59
C PRO A 50 -5.42 -11.86 11.55
N GLN A 51 -5.11 -12.39 12.72
CA GLN A 51 -4.10 -11.83 13.61
C GLN A 51 -2.83 -12.70 13.52
N LEU A 52 -2.06 -12.49 12.44
CA LEU A 52 -0.83 -13.23 12.18
C LEU A 52 0.26 -12.86 13.20
N GLY A 53 1.14 -13.81 13.45
CA GLY A 53 2.24 -13.70 14.40
C GLY A 53 3.62 -13.49 13.73
N GLU A 54 4.64 -13.60 14.55
CA GLU A 54 6.04 -13.49 14.13
C GLU A 54 6.43 -14.57 13.13
N GLU A 55 5.90 -15.78 13.27
CA GLU A 55 6.18 -16.87 12.35
C GLU A 55 5.79 -16.53 10.92
N GLN A 56 4.56 -16.03 10.71
CA GLN A 56 4.06 -15.63 9.38
C GLN A 56 4.77 -14.37 8.85
N ALA A 57 5.18 -13.47 9.74
CA ALA A 57 6.01 -12.33 9.38
C ALA A 57 7.38 -12.77 8.83
N ASN A 58 8.03 -13.74 9.49
CA ASN A 58 9.29 -14.31 9.05
C ASN A 58 9.14 -15.16 7.79
N GLU A 59 8.02 -15.85 7.62
CA GLU A 59 7.70 -16.58 6.40
C GLU A 59 7.59 -15.64 5.20
N ALA A 60 6.84 -14.53 5.33
CA ALA A 60 6.72 -13.51 4.30
C ALA A 60 8.07 -12.86 3.96
N LEU A 61 8.87 -12.59 4.98
CA LEU A 61 10.23 -12.04 4.80
C LEU A 61 11.13 -13.00 4.03
N ASN A 62 11.17 -14.26 4.42
CA ASN A 62 12.00 -15.25 3.74
C ASN A 62 11.53 -15.45 2.29
N SER A 63 10.24 -15.48 2.04
CA SER A 63 9.66 -15.55 0.70
C SER A 63 10.11 -14.37 -0.17
N ALA A 64 9.99 -13.13 0.34
CA ALA A 64 10.43 -11.93 -0.38
C ALA A 64 11.95 -11.94 -0.65
N CYS A 65 12.76 -12.34 0.33
CA CYS A 65 14.23 -12.46 0.18
C CYS A 65 14.61 -13.49 -0.86
N ASN A 66 13.96 -14.66 -0.87
CA ASN A 66 14.23 -15.73 -1.82
C ASN A 66 13.84 -15.30 -3.26
N ALA A 67 12.70 -14.61 -3.42
CA ALA A 67 12.26 -14.12 -4.72
C ALA A 67 13.17 -13.00 -5.26
N PHE A 68 13.75 -12.18 -4.39
CA PHE A 68 14.76 -11.17 -4.77
C PHE A 68 16.12 -11.77 -5.07
N ASP A 69 16.57 -12.74 -4.28
CA ASP A 69 17.85 -13.45 -4.39
C ASP A 69 19.04 -12.52 -4.67
N ARG A 70 19.20 -11.49 -3.83
CA ARG A 70 20.28 -10.47 -4.00
C ARG A 70 20.31 -9.83 -5.40
N GLY A 71 19.15 -9.65 -6.00
CA GLY A 71 19.00 -9.09 -7.35
C GLY A 71 19.16 -10.10 -8.49
N LYS A 72 19.28 -11.39 -8.20
CA LYS A 72 19.42 -12.47 -9.19
C LYS A 72 18.12 -13.23 -9.45
N GLY A 73 17.10 -13.02 -8.62
CA GLY A 73 15.81 -13.67 -8.74
C GLY A 73 15.12 -13.37 -10.07
N LEU A 74 14.07 -14.12 -10.35
CA LEU A 74 13.30 -13.97 -11.59
C LEU A 74 12.76 -12.52 -11.74
N TRP A 75 12.21 -11.94 -10.68
CA TRP A 75 11.56 -10.63 -10.73
C TRP A 75 12.55 -9.47 -10.95
N PRO A 76 13.65 -9.32 -10.19
CA PRO A 76 14.61 -8.25 -10.41
C PRO A 76 15.32 -8.33 -11.78
N THR A 77 15.47 -9.53 -12.34
CA THR A 77 16.13 -9.74 -13.65
C THR A 77 15.14 -9.79 -14.82
N MET A 78 13.84 -9.78 -14.56
CA MET A 78 12.79 -9.81 -15.58
C MET A 78 12.86 -8.56 -16.47
N LYS A 79 12.60 -8.74 -17.77
CA LYS A 79 12.57 -7.62 -18.71
C LYS A 79 11.49 -6.62 -18.32
N VAL A 80 11.73 -5.35 -18.64
CA VAL A 80 10.79 -4.24 -18.36
C VAL A 80 9.40 -4.53 -18.92
N VAL A 81 9.32 -4.99 -20.17
CA VAL A 81 8.05 -5.30 -20.84
C VAL A 81 7.26 -6.38 -20.10
N ASP A 82 7.93 -7.40 -19.58
CA ASP A 82 7.27 -8.51 -18.89
C ASP A 82 6.76 -8.09 -17.49
N ARG A 83 7.53 -7.22 -16.77
CA ARG A 83 7.05 -6.63 -15.51
C ARG A 83 5.84 -5.72 -15.74
N ILE A 84 5.85 -4.94 -16.81
CA ILE A 84 4.69 -4.11 -17.20
C ILE A 84 3.48 -4.99 -17.49
N ALA A 85 3.63 -6.10 -18.21
CA ALA A 85 2.54 -7.04 -18.47
C ALA A 85 1.93 -7.61 -17.17
N CYS A 86 2.75 -7.86 -16.14
CA CYS A 86 2.25 -8.25 -14.82
C CYS A 86 1.42 -7.13 -14.18
N MET A 87 1.85 -5.86 -14.27
CA MET A 87 1.08 -4.72 -13.77
C MET A 87 -0.24 -4.55 -14.52
N ASP A 88 -0.23 -4.63 -15.85
CA ASP A 88 -1.45 -4.53 -16.67
C ASP A 88 -2.45 -5.64 -16.32
N LYS A 89 -1.96 -6.86 -16.10
CA LYS A 89 -2.79 -7.99 -15.64
C LYS A 89 -3.41 -7.72 -14.27
N PHE A 90 -2.64 -7.15 -13.34
CA PHE A 90 -3.12 -6.76 -12.02
C PHE A 90 -4.21 -5.69 -12.12
N VAL A 91 -3.96 -4.62 -12.87
CA VAL A 91 -4.94 -3.52 -13.06
C VAL A 91 -6.22 -4.02 -13.69
N ALA A 92 -6.14 -4.91 -14.69
CA ALA A 92 -7.33 -5.48 -15.33
C ALA A 92 -8.22 -6.21 -14.31
N GLN A 93 -7.63 -7.00 -13.41
CA GLN A 93 -8.37 -7.69 -12.35
C GLN A 93 -8.87 -6.71 -11.28
N MET A 94 -8.06 -5.74 -10.87
CA MET A 94 -8.44 -4.70 -9.90
C MET A 94 -9.68 -3.92 -10.35
N LYS A 95 -9.77 -3.57 -11.64
CA LYS A 95 -10.92 -2.85 -12.22
C LYS A 95 -12.24 -3.61 -12.04
N THR A 96 -12.21 -4.94 -12.08
CA THR A 96 -13.43 -5.76 -11.90
C THR A 96 -13.97 -5.69 -10.46
N LYS A 97 -13.15 -5.20 -9.51
CA LYS A 97 -13.48 -5.09 -8.08
C LYS A 97 -13.86 -3.67 -7.65
N ARG A 98 -14.05 -2.74 -8.62
CA ARG A 98 -14.28 -1.32 -8.34
C ARG A 98 -15.42 -1.07 -7.37
N GLU A 99 -16.61 -1.62 -7.62
CA GLU A 99 -17.78 -1.39 -6.78
C GLU A 99 -17.59 -1.91 -5.36
N GLU A 100 -17.01 -3.10 -5.22
CA GLU A 100 -16.75 -3.71 -3.93
C GLU A 100 -15.75 -2.87 -3.11
N ILE A 101 -14.67 -2.41 -3.73
CA ILE A 101 -13.65 -1.60 -3.07
C ILE A 101 -14.20 -0.22 -2.71
N VAL A 102 -14.95 0.42 -3.60
CA VAL A 102 -15.60 1.72 -3.34
C VAL A 102 -16.55 1.61 -2.13
N ASN A 103 -17.36 0.56 -2.06
CA ASN A 103 -18.25 0.33 -0.93
C ASN A 103 -17.47 0.11 0.38
N LEU A 104 -16.35 -0.61 0.34
CA LEU A 104 -15.50 -0.81 1.52
C LEU A 104 -14.85 0.50 1.99
N LEU A 105 -14.41 1.36 1.07
CA LEU A 105 -13.91 2.70 1.41
C LEU A 105 -14.98 3.55 2.11
N MET A 106 -16.21 3.50 1.64
CA MET A 106 -17.32 4.20 2.29
C MET A 106 -17.58 3.69 3.70
N TRP A 107 -17.71 2.39 3.86
CA TRP A 107 -18.12 1.79 5.13
C TRP A 107 -17.00 1.70 6.16
N GLU A 108 -15.80 1.31 5.75
CA GLU A 108 -14.69 1.09 6.67
C GLU A 108 -14.01 2.41 7.09
N ILE A 109 -13.88 3.37 6.14
CA ILE A 109 -13.23 4.66 6.38
C ILE A 109 -14.21 5.79 6.64
N GLY A 110 -15.48 5.65 6.21
CA GLY A 110 -16.48 6.70 6.33
C GLY A 110 -16.35 7.79 5.26
N LYS A 111 -15.72 7.48 4.12
CA LYS A 111 -15.62 8.41 3.00
C LYS A 111 -16.96 8.57 2.29
N THR A 112 -17.18 9.74 1.68
CA THR A 112 -18.31 9.94 0.79
C THR A 112 -18.20 9.04 -0.46
N LEU A 113 -19.31 8.77 -1.13
CA LEU A 113 -19.30 8.01 -2.38
C LEU A 113 -18.40 8.66 -3.46
N PRO A 114 -18.50 9.98 -3.72
CA PRO A 114 -17.62 10.64 -4.70
C PRO A 114 -16.12 10.50 -4.33
N ASP A 115 -15.76 10.65 -3.07
CA ASP A 115 -14.36 10.54 -2.63
C ASP A 115 -13.86 9.10 -2.72
N SER A 116 -14.70 8.12 -2.40
CA SER A 116 -14.35 6.70 -2.53
C SER A 116 -14.15 6.29 -3.99
N GLN A 117 -15.03 6.76 -4.89
CA GLN A 117 -14.88 6.57 -6.33
C GLN A 117 -13.60 7.23 -6.84
N LYS A 118 -13.38 8.49 -6.46
CA LYS A 118 -12.20 9.26 -6.84
C LYS A 118 -10.91 8.60 -6.36
N GLU A 119 -10.88 8.05 -5.15
CA GLU A 119 -9.69 7.34 -4.65
C GLU A 119 -9.38 6.11 -5.50
N PHE A 120 -10.40 5.30 -5.82
CA PHE A 120 -10.21 4.13 -6.67
C PHE A 120 -9.72 4.52 -8.07
N ASP A 121 -10.43 5.42 -8.73
CA ASP A 121 -10.13 5.81 -10.11
C ASP A 121 -8.75 6.47 -10.21
N ARG A 122 -8.41 7.37 -9.29
CA ARG A 122 -7.07 7.98 -9.19
C ARG A 122 -5.97 6.93 -8.95
N THR A 123 -6.26 5.87 -8.22
CA THR A 123 -5.28 4.78 -8.03
C THR A 123 -5.00 4.06 -9.33
N ILE A 124 -6.02 3.80 -10.14
CA ILE A 124 -5.86 3.21 -11.48
C ILE A 124 -5.02 4.12 -12.38
N ASP A 125 -5.34 5.41 -12.41
CA ASP A 125 -4.60 6.41 -13.20
C ASP A 125 -3.13 6.46 -12.76
N TYR A 126 -2.88 6.50 -11.45
CA TYR A 126 -1.53 6.48 -10.90
C TYR A 126 -0.72 5.25 -11.33
N ILE A 127 -1.33 4.06 -11.39
CA ILE A 127 -0.65 2.85 -11.86
C ILE A 127 -0.26 3.01 -13.33
N TYR A 128 -1.15 3.51 -14.18
CA TYR A 128 -0.83 3.74 -15.59
C TYR A 128 0.24 4.82 -15.79
N ASP A 129 0.16 5.92 -15.06
CA ASP A 129 1.18 6.97 -15.08
C ASP A 129 2.55 6.44 -14.65
N THR A 130 2.57 5.57 -13.63
CA THR A 130 3.79 4.89 -13.17
C THR A 130 4.36 3.98 -14.26
N ILE A 131 3.51 3.23 -14.98
CA ILE A 131 3.92 2.40 -16.12
C ILE A 131 4.54 3.26 -17.22
N GLU A 132 3.91 4.37 -17.59
CA GLU A 132 4.41 5.26 -18.64
C GLU A 132 5.73 5.95 -18.23
N ALA A 133 5.82 6.41 -16.98
CA ALA A 133 7.06 6.94 -16.42
C ALA A 133 8.19 5.90 -16.46
N TYR A 134 7.88 4.65 -16.16
CA TYR A 134 8.87 3.57 -16.21
C TYR A 134 9.30 3.25 -17.64
N LYS A 135 8.38 3.20 -18.61
CA LYS A 135 8.71 3.06 -20.05
C LYS A 135 9.63 4.18 -20.53
N GLN A 136 9.35 5.43 -20.11
CA GLN A 136 10.20 6.56 -20.47
C GLN A 136 11.59 6.42 -19.85
N MET A 137 11.67 6.04 -18.59
CA MET A 137 12.92 5.83 -17.87
C MET A 137 13.77 4.70 -18.49
N ASP A 138 13.14 3.64 -18.98
CA ASP A 138 13.80 2.54 -19.69
C ASP A 138 14.37 3.02 -21.03
N ARG A 139 13.58 3.75 -21.83
CA ARG A 139 14.05 4.38 -23.08
C ARG A 139 15.25 5.30 -22.86
N ASP A 140 15.21 6.11 -21.81
CA ASP A 140 16.31 7.05 -21.49
C ASP A 140 17.55 6.31 -20.97
N SER A 141 17.38 5.15 -20.35
CA SER A 141 18.47 4.32 -19.90
C SER A 141 19.29 3.68 -21.04
N ALA A 142 18.74 3.63 -22.25
CA ALA A 142 19.44 3.13 -23.43
C ALA A 142 20.39 4.18 -24.04
N LYS A 143 20.30 5.44 -23.61
CA LYS A 143 21.11 6.53 -24.18
C LYS A 143 22.38 6.78 -23.39
N PHE A 144 23.49 7.01 -24.10
CA PHE A 144 24.70 7.55 -23.47
C PHE A 144 24.55 9.05 -23.19
N LYS A 145 24.97 9.47 -22.00
CA LYS A 145 25.11 10.87 -21.63
C LYS A 145 26.57 11.25 -21.63
N LYS A 146 26.92 12.34 -22.34
CA LYS A 146 28.26 12.90 -22.36
C LYS A 146 28.31 14.13 -21.46
N ASN A 147 29.21 14.10 -20.48
CA ASN A 147 29.46 15.25 -19.61
C ASN A 147 30.97 15.37 -19.36
N SER A 148 31.52 16.56 -19.56
CA SER A 148 32.95 16.89 -19.34
C SER A 148 33.91 15.83 -19.89
N GLY A 149 33.66 15.35 -21.12
CA GLY A 149 34.49 14.35 -21.79
C GLY A 149 34.24 12.89 -21.38
N VAL A 150 33.39 12.65 -20.37
CA VAL A 150 33.02 11.31 -19.92
C VAL A 150 31.74 10.86 -20.60
N ASN A 151 31.74 9.65 -21.17
CA ASN A 151 30.52 8.98 -21.65
C ASN A 151 29.97 8.11 -20.52
N ALA A 152 28.74 8.40 -20.08
CA ALA A 152 28.06 7.67 -19.02
C ALA A 152 26.83 6.95 -19.55
N HIS A 153 26.62 5.74 -19.08
CA HIS A 153 25.42 4.94 -19.30
C HIS A 153 24.74 4.71 -17.94
N ILE A 154 23.61 5.35 -17.71
CA ILE A 154 22.92 5.31 -16.41
C ILE A 154 21.75 4.34 -16.48
N ARG A 155 21.82 3.26 -15.71
CA ARG A 155 20.73 2.32 -15.53
C ARG A 155 20.25 2.35 -14.08
N ARG A 156 18.95 2.16 -13.91
CA ARG A 156 18.33 2.03 -12.60
C ARG A 156 18.01 0.57 -12.34
N GLY A 157 18.23 0.11 -11.12
CA GLY A 157 17.93 -1.25 -10.68
C GLY A 157 17.12 -1.28 -9.41
N PRO A 158 16.56 -2.44 -9.05
CA PRO A 158 15.86 -2.61 -7.79
C PRO A 158 16.80 -2.46 -6.60
N LEU A 159 16.25 -2.00 -5.48
CA LEU A 159 16.98 -1.80 -4.23
C LEU A 159 17.02 -3.06 -3.38
N GLY A 160 15.94 -3.87 -3.41
CA GLY A 160 15.88 -5.08 -2.60
C GLY A 160 14.48 -5.44 -2.12
N VAL A 161 14.40 -5.83 -0.86
CA VAL A 161 13.16 -6.19 -0.17
C VAL A 161 12.55 -4.97 0.49
N VAL A 162 11.28 -4.70 0.19
CA VAL A 162 10.53 -3.54 0.68
C VAL A 162 9.52 -3.97 1.73
N LEU A 163 9.54 -3.32 2.90
CA LEU A 163 8.42 -3.34 3.83
C LEU A 163 7.52 -2.15 3.52
N CYS A 164 6.28 -2.42 3.06
CA CYS A 164 5.30 -1.43 2.65
C CYS A 164 4.18 -1.31 3.67
N LEU A 165 4.00 -0.12 4.24
CA LEU A 165 3.01 0.22 5.26
C LEU A 165 2.26 1.48 4.83
N GLY A 166 0.99 1.34 4.45
CA GLY A 166 0.17 2.46 4.00
C GLY A 166 -0.62 3.13 5.14
N PRO A 167 -1.21 4.31 4.89
CA PRO A 167 -2.00 5.06 5.85
C PRO A 167 -3.45 4.57 5.90
N TYR A 168 -4.20 5.05 6.90
CA TYR A 168 -5.61 4.69 7.07
C TYR A 168 -6.58 5.58 6.29
N ASN A 169 -6.23 6.85 6.04
CA ASN A 169 -7.12 7.83 5.43
C ASN A 169 -7.20 7.73 3.90
N TYR A 170 -6.14 7.25 3.27
CA TYR A 170 -6.07 6.86 1.85
C TYR A 170 -5.50 5.46 1.71
N PRO A 171 -6.22 4.43 2.24
CA PRO A 171 -5.67 3.08 2.39
C PRO A 171 -5.38 2.39 1.06
N LEU A 172 -6.06 2.79 -0.01
CA LEU A 172 -5.81 2.28 -1.36
C LEU A 172 -4.76 3.13 -2.09
N ASN A 173 -5.05 4.40 -2.34
CA ASN A 173 -4.24 5.24 -3.23
C ASN A 173 -2.83 5.45 -2.69
N GLU A 174 -2.68 5.93 -1.46
CA GLU A 174 -1.34 6.23 -0.93
C GLU A 174 -0.53 4.96 -0.65
N THR A 175 -1.18 3.86 -0.28
CA THR A 175 -0.50 2.57 -0.16
C THR A 175 0.06 2.13 -1.52
N PHE A 176 -0.72 2.29 -2.58
CA PHE A 176 -0.29 1.90 -3.93
C PHE A 176 0.75 2.86 -4.50
N CYS A 177 0.78 4.12 -4.05
CA CYS A 177 1.87 5.06 -4.36
C CYS A 177 3.24 4.58 -3.82
N LEU A 178 3.26 3.76 -2.78
CA LEU A 178 4.48 3.12 -2.29
C LEU A 178 4.74 1.76 -2.98
N LEU A 179 3.70 0.94 -3.06
CA LEU A 179 3.81 -0.46 -3.48
C LEU A 179 4.08 -0.61 -4.98
N ILE A 180 3.34 0.11 -5.82
CA ILE A 180 3.43 -0.04 -7.28
C ILE A 180 4.80 0.36 -7.85
N PRO A 181 5.38 1.54 -7.49
CA PRO A 181 6.73 1.88 -7.93
C PRO A 181 7.79 0.90 -7.41
N ALA A 182 7.62 0.40 -6.18
CA ALA A 182 8.54 -0.61 -5.65
C ALA A 182 8.52 -1.89 -6.51
N LEU A 183 7.33 -2.41 -6.83
CA LEU A 183 7.17 -3.63 -7.61
C LEU A 183 7.67 -3.47 -9.05
N ILE A 184 7.23 -2.44 -9.77
CA ILE A 184 7.57 -2.26 -11.18
C ILE A 184 9.08 -2.08 -11.39
N MET A 185 9.78 -1.51 -10.41
CA MET A 185 11.24 -1.38 -10.41
C MET A 185 11.98 -2.70 -10.17
N GLY A 186 11.27 -3.79 -9.85
CA GLY A 186 11.84 -5.13 -9.65
C GLY A 186 12.17 -5.46 -8.20
N ASN A 187 11.71 -4.67 -7.24
CA ASN A 187 11.80 -5.02 -5.82
C ASN A 187 10.75 -6.07 -5.46
N THR A 188 11.00 -6.83 -4.41
CA THR A 188 10.00 -7.68 -3.76
C THR A 188 9.44 -6.99 -2.54
N ALA A 189 8.19 -7.28 -2.18
CA ALA A 189 7.50 -6.54 -1.14
C ALA A 189 6.83 -7.45 -0.11
N ILE A 190 6.88 -6.99 1.13
CA ILE A 190 5.99 -7.40 2.21
C ILE A 190 5.04 -6.25 2.45
N PHE A 191 3.78 -6.47 2.17
CA PHE A 191 2.73 -5.48 2.31
C PHE A 191 1.86 -5.82 3.51
N LYS A 192 1.75 -4.87 4.44
CA LYS A 192 0.83 -4.94 5.56
C LYS A 192 -0.16 -3.77 5.47
N PRO A 193 -1.45 -4.02 5.21
CA PRO A 193 -2.48 -2.99 5.19
C PRO A 193 -2.58 -2.23 6.51
N ALA A 194 -3.05 -1.00 6.46
CA ALA A 194 -3.37 -0.22 7.65
C ALA A 194 -4.45 -0.91 8.50
N LYS A 195 -4.63 -0.47 9.75
CA LYS A 195 -5.66 -1.02 10.65
C LYS A 195 -7.08 -0.72 10.13
N PHE A 196 -7.29 0.48 9.60
CA PHE A 196 -8.53 0.90 8.97
C PHE A 196 -8.32 0.90 7.45
N GLY A 197 -9.30 0.45 6.69
CA GLY A 197 -9.17 0.17 5.27
C GLY A 197 -8.48 -1.16 4.98
N VAL A 198 -8.49 -2.09 5.92
CA VAL A 198 -7.84 -3.40 5.78
C VAL A 198 -8.65 -4.36 4.90
N LEU A 199 -9.99 -4.32 4.99
CA LEU A 199 -10.86 -5.23 4.24
C LEU A 199 -10.89 -4.93 2.74
N LEU A 200 -10.59 -3.68 2.31
CA LEU A 200 -10.54 -3.35 0.90
C LEU A 200 -9.45 -4.12 0.11
N ILE A 201 -8.50 -4.73 0.82
CA ILE A 201 -7.48 -5.57 0.19
C ILE A 201 -8.01 -6.99 -0.09
N SER A 202 -9.03 -7.44 0.63
CA SER A 202 -9.63 -8.77 0.44
C SER A 202 -10.00 -9.08 -1.02
N PRO A 203 -10.74 -8.24 -1.74
CA PRO A 203 -11.08 -8.50 -3.14
C PRO A 203 -9.89 -8.45 -4.10
N LEU A 204 -8.73 -7.97 -3.66
CA LEU A 204 -7.50 -7.88 -4.46
C LEU A 204 -6.53 -9.04 -4.24
N MET A 205 -6.77 -9.90 -3.25
CA MET A 205 -5.84 -10.98 -2.90
C MET A 205 -5.53 -11.91 -4.08
N GLU A 206 -6.58 -12.35 -4.80
CA GLU A 206 -6.43 -13.19 -6.00
C GLU A 206 -5.76 -12.42 -7.15
N ALA A 207 -6.04 -11.12 -7.30
CA ALA A 207 -5.41 -10.30 -8.32
C ALA A 207 -3.89 -10.23 -8.11
N PHE A 208 -3.43 -10.06 -6.86
CA PHE A 208 -2.00 -10.13 -6.53
C PHE A 208 -1.42 -11.52 -6.80
N GLN A 209 -2.07 -12.58 -6.34
CA GLN A 209 -1.62 -13.95 -6.56
C GLN A 209 -1.45 -14.28 -8.05
N ASN A 210 -2.44 -13.92 -8.85
CA ASN A 210 -2.49 -14.28 -10.27
C ASN A 210 -1.57 -13.45 -11.16
N SER A 211 -1.16 -12.26 -10.71
CA SER A 211 -0.44 -11.30 -11.55
C SER A 211 1.06 -11.30 -11.34
N PHE A 212 1.53 -11.69 -10.17
CA PHE A 212 2.95 -11.61 -9.83
C PHE A 212 3.56 -12.99 -9.60
N PRO A 213 4.85 -13.19 -9.94
CA PRO A 213 5.57 -14.42 -9.61
C PRO A 213 5.60 -14.66 -8.09
N LYS A 214 5.85 -15.91 -7.71
CA LYS A 214 5.95 -16.33 -6.31
C LYS A 214 6.93 -15.45 -5.53
N GLY A 215 6.54 -15.06 -4.32
CA GLY A 215 7.35 -14.30 -3.38
C GLY A 215 7.54 -12.82 -3.72
N VAL A 216 7.11 -12.34 -4.89
CA VAL A 216 7.24 -10.94 -5.29
C VAL A 216 6.38 -10.03 -4.42
N VAL A 217 5.15 -10.44 -4.15
CA VAL A 217 4.22 -9.75 -3.24
C VAL A 217 3.80 -10.72 -2.15
N ASN A 218 4.01 -10.30 -0.90
CA ASN A 218 3.56 -11.03 0.28
C ASN A 218 2.66 -10.10 1.10
N ILE A 219 1.43 -10.54 1.39
CA ILE A 219 0.42 -9.72 2.08
C ILE A 219 0.07 -10.37 3.40
N ILE A 220 0.33 -9.65 4.50
CA ILE A 220 0.15 -10.12 5.87
C ILE A 220 -0.76 -9.20 6.65
N PHE A 221 -1.60 -9.77 7.52
CA PHE A 221 -2.58 -9.07 8.34
C PHE A 221 -2.25 -9.21 9.82
N GLY A 222 -2.54 -8.21 10.62
CA GLY A 222 -2.34 -8.26 12.06
C GLY A 222 -1.77 -6.95 12.64
N ARG A 223 -1.36 -7.03 13.90
CA ARG A 223 -0.84 -5.87 14.62
C ARG A 223 0.54 -5.45 14.09
N GLY A 224 0.69 -4.15 13.76
CA GLY A 224 1.93 -3.63 13.19
C GLY A 224 3.18 -3.93 14.02
N ARG A 225 3.10 -3.77 15.35
CA ARG A 225 4.22 -4.08 16.25
C ARG A 225 4.62 -5.54 16.20
N THR A 226 3.65 -6.46 16.17
CA THR A 226 3.91 -7.91 16.13
C THR A 226 4.58 -8.34 14.82
N LEU A 227 4.17 -7.75 13.70
CA LEU A 227 4.64 -8.15 12.37
C LEU A 227 5.88 -7.35 11.92
N ALA A 228 5.87 -6.03 12.08
CA ALA A 228 6.95 -5.21 11.54
C ALA A 228 8.24 -5.28 12.38
N THR A 229 8.15 -5.48 13.70
CA THR A 229 9.33 -5.57 14.57
C THR A 229 10.28 -6.71 14.18
N PRO A 230 9.87 -7.98 14.07
CA PRO A 230 10.77 -9.05 13.67
C PRO A 230 11.31 -8.83 12.25
N ILE A 231 10.50 -8.33 11.34
CA ILE A 231 10.92 -8.01 9.97
C ILE A 231 12.05 -6.97 9.97
N MET A 232 11.90 -5.87 10.71
CA MET A 232 12.94 -4.82 10.78
C MET A 232 14.21 -5.30 11.49
N LYS A 233 14.07 -6.04 12.59
CA LYS A 233 15.22 -6.60 13.33
C LYS A 233 16.02 -7.64 12.55
N SER A 234 15.46 -8.20 11.50
CA SER A 234 16.08 -9.26 10.69
C SER A 234 17.30 -8.81 9.86
N GLU A 235 17.51 -7.49 9.72
CA GLU A 235 18.53 -6.88 8.83
C GLU A 235 18.30 -7.11 7.32
N LYS A 236 17.20 -7.79 6.93
CA LYS A 236 16.94 -8.21 5.55
C LYS A 236 16.10 -7.23 4.75
N ILE A 237 15.62 -6.16 5.37
CA ILE A 237 14.85 -5.11 4.69
C ILE A 237 15.81 -4.08 4.12
N ASP A 238 15.68 -3.80 2.84
CA ASP A 238 16.46 -2.79 2.14
C ASP A 238 15.74 -1.44 2.08
N VAL A 239 14.39 -1.46 2.07
CA VAL A 239 13.55 -0.26 1.99
C VAL A 239 12.40 -0.34 2.99
N LEU A 240 12.27 0.67 3.83
CA LEU A 240 11.05 0.94 4.59
C LEU A 240 10.25 2.00 3.84
N ALA A 241 9.11 1.60 3.28
CA ALA A 241 8.13 2.46 2.63
C ALA A 241 6.92 2.62 3.57
N LEU A 242 6.77 3.81 4.17
CA LEU A 242 5.74 4.04 5.18
C LEU A 242 5.11 5.42 4.98
N ILE A 243 3.78 5.44 5.00
CA ILE A 243 3.00 6.66 5.20
C ILE A 243 2.26 6.54 6.52
N GLY A 244 2.53 7.46 7.45
CA GLY A 244 1.97 7.43 8.80
C GLY A 244 2.70 8.34 9.77
N HIS A 245 2.62 8.03 11.06
CA HIS A 245 3.21 8.83 12.13
C HIS A 245 4.74 8.76 12.17
N SER A 246 5.39 9.90 12.41
CA SER A 246 6.84 10.01 12.60
C SER A 246 7.35 9.13 13.73
N SER A 247 6.59 8.99 14.82
CA SER A 247 6.93 8.09 15.92
C SER A 247 7.04 6.63 15.49
N SER A 248 6.16 6.18 14.58
CA SER A 248 6.21 4.83 14.01
C SER A 248 7.41 4.67 13.09
N ALA A 249 7.67 5.65 12.23
CA ALA A 249 8.84 5.67 11.35
C ALA A 249 10.15 5.59 12.16
N ASN A 250 10.30 6.44 13.17
CA ASN A 250 11.48 6.46 14.06
C ASN A 250 11.65 5.12 14.79
N SER A 251 10.56 4.58 15.34
CA SER A 251 10.61 3.29 16.03
C SER A 251 11.03 2.14 15.10
N LEU A 252 10.54 2.09 13.88
CA LEU A 252 10.90 1.05 12.92
C LEU A 252 12.34 1.23 12.42
N GLN A 253 12.73 2.45 12.11
CA GLN A 253 14.10 2.75 11.67
C GLN A 253 15.14 2.35 12.72
N THR A 254 14.92 2.68 13.98
CA THR A 254 15.86 2.35 15.07
C THR A 254 15.95 0.85 15.39
N GLN A 255 14.93 0.07 14.98
CA GLN A 255 14.96 -1.38 15.14
C GLN A 255 15.83 -2.09 14.08
N HIS A 256 16.17 -1.40 12.99
CA HIS A 256 16.98 -2.01 11.93
C HIS A 256 18.47 -1.93 12.31
N PRO A 257 19.17 -3.08 12.46
CA PRO A 257 20.55 -3.10 12.96
C PRO A 257 21.56 -2.39 12.05
N LYS A 258 21.25 -2.28 10.74
CA LYS A 258 22.09 -1.63 9.73
C LYS A 258 21.42 -0.41 9.15
N VAL A 259 21.16 0.60 9.99
CA VAL A 259 20.43 1.83 9.60
C VAL A 259 21.05 2.53 8.39
N ASN A 260 22.37 2.50 8.25
CA ASN A 260 23.09 3.08 7.11
C ASN A 260 22.82 2.39 5.75
N ARG A 261 22.25 1.19 5.75
CA ARG A 261 21.86 0.45 4.54
C ARG A 261 20.38 0.56 4.23
N LEU A 262 19.57 0.87 5.23
CA LEU A 262 18.12 1.03 5.07
C LEU A 262 17.81 2.29 4.26
N ARG A 263 17.02 2.14 3.20
CA ARG A 263 16.45 3.27 2.48
C ARG A 263 15.07 3.59 3.05
N LEU A 264 14.77 4.87 3.20
CA LEU A 264 13.52 5.35 3.78
C LEU A 264 12.73 6.07 2.69
N VAL A 265 11.48 5.63 2.48
CA VAL A 265 10.47 6.31 1.67
C VAL A 265 9.34 6.63 2.62
N LEU A 266 9.32 7.85 3.15
CA LEU A 266 8.46 8.24 4.24
C LEU A 266 7.52 9.38 3.81
N GLY A 267 6.21 9.17 3.99
CA GLY A 267 5.20 10.22 4.00
C GLY A 267 4.70 10.37 5.43
N LEU A 268 5.13 11.43 6.10
CA LEU A 268 4.82 11.64 7.51
C LEU A 268 3.74 12.69 7.68
N GLU A 269 3.27 12.89 8.92
CA GLU A 269 2.27 13.89 9.23
C GLU A 269 2.70 15.29 8.85
N ALA A 270 1.78 16.04 8.25
CA ALA A 270 1.97 17.43 7.89
C ALA A 270 1.45 18.38 8.98
N LYS A 271 1.91 19.63 8.92
CA LYS A 271 1.39 20.76 9.67
C LYS A 271 1.01 21.84 8.65
N ASN A 272 -0.20 21.72 8.09
CA ASN A 272 -0.70 22.65 7.08
C ASN A 272 -1.41 23.82 7.77
N PRO A 273 -0.78 25.02 7.89
CA PRO A 273 -1.42 26.16 8.53
C PRO A 273 -2.48 26.76 7.61
N GLY A 274 -3.65 27.10 8.18
CA GLY A 274 -4.60 28.00 7.56
C GLY A 274 -4.29 29.45 7.99
N ILE A 275 -4.11 30.35 7.03
CA ILE A 275 -3.86 31.77 7.28
C ILE A 275 -5.04 32.56 6.76
N VAL A 276 -5.82 33.17 7.67
CA VAL A 276 -6.94 34.03 7.35
C VAL A 276 -6.46 35.48 7.49
N LEU A 277 -6.48 36.24 6.39
CA LEU A 277 -6.10 37.64 6.40
C LEU A 277 -7.22 38.52 6.96
N SER A 278 -6.87 39.74 7.40
CA SER A 278 -7.83 40.65 8.06
C SER A 278 -8.94 41.16 7.11
N ASP A 279 -8.72 41.09 5.83
CA ASP A 279 -9.63 41.49 4.75
C ASP A 279 -10.31 40.29 4.04
N ALA A 280 -10.15 39.09 4.58
CA ALA A 280 -10.76 37.90 4.00
C ALA A 280 -12.27 37.90 4.18
N ASP A 281 -12.98 37.34 3.18
CA ASP A 281 -14.40 36.97 3.34
C ASP A 281 -14.51 35.82 4.35
N LEU A 282 -15.15 36.12 5.49
CA LEU A 282 -15.24 35.16 6.60
C LEU A 282 -16.08 33.93 6.27
N ASP A 283 -17.12 34.06 5.47
CA ASP A 283 -17.98 32.92 5.12
C ASP A 283 -17.19 31.94 4.24
N VAL A 284 -16.47 32.43 3.25
CA VAL A 284 -15.57 31.62 2.41
C VAL A 284 -14.46 31.00 3.25
N ALA A 285 -13.83 31.79 4.13
CA ALA A 285 -12.73 31.30 4.98
C ALA A 285 -13.20 30.18 5.93
N ILE A 286 -14.41 30.29 6.49
CA ILE A 286 -15.01 29.26 7.35
C ILE A 286 -15.24 27.98 6.56
N GLU A 287 -15.88 28.08 5.38
CA GLU A 287 -16.12 26.90 4.53
C GLU A 287 -14.84 26.17 4.15
N GLU A 288 -13.82 26.90 3.72
CA GLU A 288 -12.51 26.33 3.37
C GLU A 288 -11.78 25.71 4.57
N CYS A 289 -11.82 26.36 5.74
CA CYS A 289 -11.24 25.82 6.97
C CYS A 289 -11.94 24.54 7.42
N ILE A 290 -13.27 24.48 7.35
CA ILE A 290 -14.05 23.28 7.68
C ILE A 290 -13.73 22.17 6.69
N ALA A 291 -13.80 22.47 5.40
CA ALA A 291 -13.49 21.49 4.35
C ALA A 291 -12.05 20.95 4.49
N GLY A 292 -11.07 21.83 4.65
CA GLY A 292 -9.67 21.45 4.80
C GLY A 292 -9.37 20.62 6.06
N SER A 293 -10.08 20.89 7.16
CA SER A 293 -9.85 20.21 8.44
C SER A 293 -10.56 18.86 8.54
N LEU A 294 -11.74 18.72 7.95
CA LEU A 294 -12.63 17.56 8.14
C LEU A 294 -12.65 16.61 6.94
N SER A 295 -12.19 17.04 5.77
CA SER A 295 -12.16 16.17 4.58
C SER A 295 -11.33 14.90 4.82
N PHE A 296 -11.82 13.80 4.26
CA PHE A 296 -11.15 12.49 4.22
C PHE A 296 -10.81 11.91 5.61
N ASN A 297 -11.52 12.34 6.65
CA ASN A 297 -11.34 11.89 8.04
C ASN A 297 -9.88 12.07 8.56
N GLY A 298 -9.28 13.17 8.17
CA GLY A 298 -7.93 13.55 8.58
C GLY A 298 -6.90 13.32 7.54
#